data_aba31df74c6295916806d94fddf6b3d9
#
_entry.id   aba31df74c6295916806d94fddf6b3d9
#
_cell.length_a   1.000
_cell.length_b   1.000
_cell.length_c   1.000
_cell.angle_alpha   90.00
_cell.angle_beta   90.00
_cell.angle_gamma   90.00
#
_symmetry.space_group_name_H-M   'P 1'
#
loop_
_entity.id
_entity.type
_entity.pdbx_description
1 polymer ?
#
loop_
_entity_poly.entity_id
_entity_poly.type
_entity_poly.pdbx_seq_one_letter_code
_entity_poly.pdbx_strand_id
1 'polypeptide(L)'
;VFDDVDFGYHEDKIVLHGVKLFATPGQKIAFVGSTGAGKTTITNLINRFYDIQDGKIRYDGININKIKKDDLRHSLGMVLQDTHLFTGTVMDNIRYGRLDATDEECIAAAKLANAHSFIKRLPMGYDTVITEDGGSLSQGQKQLLCITRVMLCLPPMLILDEATSSIDTRT
;
A
#
# COMPACT_ATOMS: atom_id res chain seq x y z
N VAL A 1 16.98 -1.68 0.54
CA VAL A 1 17.95 -2.80 0.61
C VAL A 1 17.82 -3.48 1.95
N PHE A 2 17.70 -4.80 1.94
CA PHE A 2 17.91 -5.66 3.11
C PHE A 2 19.29 -6.30 2.95
N ASP A 3 20.07 -6.29 4.00
CA ASP A 3 21.45 -6.73 4.01
C ASP A 3 21.66 -7.67 5.21
N ASP A 4 21.59 -8.96 4.93
CA ASP A 4 21.76 -10.06 5.89
C ASP A 4 20.85 -9.95 7.12
N VAL A 5 19.54 -9.78 6.87
CA VAL A 5 18.57 -9.48 7.93
C VAL A 5 18.04 -10.76 8.57
N ASP A 6 18.22 -10.86 9.89
CA ASP A 6 17.56 -11.82 10.75
C ASP A 6 16.48 -11.14 11.58
N PHE A 7 15.29 -11.76 11.64
CA PHE A 7 14.19 -11.24 12.41
C PHE A 7 13.24 -12.34 12.91
N GLY A 8 12.80 -12.19 14.15
CA GLY A 8 11.71 -12.95 14.75
C GLY A 8 10.88 -12.05 15.66
N TYR A 9 9.58 -12.30 15.72
CA TYR A 9 8.67 -11.59 16.64
C TYR A 9 8.94 -11.93 18.12
N HIS A 10 9.57 -13.08 18.35
CA HIS A 10 10.05 -13.56 19.65
C HIS A 10 11.51 -13.96 19.52
N GLU A 11 12.29 -13.78 20.59
CA GLU A 11 13.74 -14.07 20.58
C GLU A 11 14.07 -15.55 20.27
N ASP A 12 13.17 -16.45 20.64
CA ASP A 12 13.32 -17.90 20.45
C ASP A 12 12.81 -18.41 19.10
N LYS A 13 12.20 -17.54 18.27
CA LYS A 13 11.61 -17.94 16.99
C LYS A 13 11.94 -16.94 15.89
N ILE A 14 13.03 -17.21 15.18
CA ILE A 14 13.40 -16.45 14.00
C ILE A 14 12.47 -16.81 12.82
N VAL A 15 11.96 -15.80 12.13
CA VAL A 15 11.05 -15.92 10.97
C VAL A 15 11.79 -15.64 9.67
N LEU A 16 12.74 -14.70 9.70
CA LEU A 16 13.59 -14.35 8.56
C LEU A 16 15.03 -14.67 8.90
N HIS A 17 15.72 -15.37 8.02
CA HIS A 17 17.11 -15.79 8.21
C HIS A 17 17.97 -15.25 7.06
N GLY A 18 18.95 -14.39 7.36
CA GLY A 18 19.93 -13.89 6.41
C GLY A 18 19.32 -13.28 5.15
N VAL A 19 18.21 -12.56 5.28
CA VAL A 19 17.46 -12.06 4.12
C VAL A 19 18.25 -10.97 3.42
N LYS A 20 18.50 -11.20 2.12
CA LYS A 20 19.12 -10.23 1.20
C LYS A 20 18.16 -9.91 0.08
N LEU A 21 17.76 -8.65 -0.03
CA LEU A 21 16.96 -8.18 -1.14
C LEU A 21 17.27 -6.70 -1.43
N PHE A 22 17.10 -6.31 -2.66
CA PHE A 22 17.25 -4.92 -3.06
C PHE A 22 16.20 -4.55 -4.10
N ALA A 23 15.86 -3.28 -4.15
CA ALA A 23 15.05 -2.66 -5.18
C ALA A 23 15.72 -1.37 -5.64
N THR A 24 15.60 -1.09 -6.91
CA THR A 24 16.02 0.18 -7.51
C THR A 24 14.80 1.07 -7.80
N PRO A 25 14.97 2.39 -7.89
CA PRO A 25 13.88 3.29 -8.26
C PRO A 25 13.16 2.83 -9.54
N GLY A 26 11.82 2.88 -9.53
CA GLY A 26 10.98 2.43 -10.64
C GLY A 26 10.77 0.91 -10.74
N GLN A 27 11.45 0.12 -9.94
CA GLN A 27 11.32 -1.33 -9.96
C GLN A 27 10.05 -1.79 -9.22
N LYS A 28 9.34 -2.75 -9.82
CA LYS A 28 8.23 -3.47 -9.17
C LYS A 28 8.74 -4.82 -8.67
N ILE A 29 8.49 -5.13 -7.40
CA ILE A 29 8.88 -6.39 -6.78
C ILE A 29 7.62 -7.08 -6.23
N ALA A 30 7.46 -8.36 -6.53
CA ALA A 30 6.42 -9.19 -5.96
C ALA A 30 7.03 -10.24 -5.02
N PHE A 31 6.51 -10.30 -3.79
CA PHE A 31 6.81 -11.39 -2.86
C PHE A 31 5.80 -12.51 -3.04
N VAL A 32 6.28 -13.69 -3.40
CA VAL A 32 5.44 -14.88 -3.61
C VAL A 32 5.83 -15.96 -2.61
N GLY A 33 4.86 -16.74 -2.17
CA GLY A 33 5.09 -17.82 -1.22
C GLY A 33 3.81 -18.20 -0.48
N SER A 34 3.84 -19.30 0.23
CA SER A 34 2.74 -19.75 1.07
C SER A 34 2.47 -18.80 2.24
N THR A 35 1.29 -18.90 2.85
CA THR A 35 0.97 -18.21 4.10
C THR A 35 2.01 -18.56 5.16
N GLY A 36 2.51 -17.55 5.88
CA GLY A 36 3.55 -17.73 6.90
C GLY A 36 4.99 -17.74 6.37
N ALA A 37 5.21 -17.58 5.07
CA ALA A 37 6.56 -17.52 4.48
C ALA A 37 7.33 -16.20 4.74
N GLY A 38 6.81 -15.30 5.57
CA GLY A 38 7.49 -14.07 5.96
C GLY A 38 7.22 -12.85 5.06
N LYS A 39 6.29 -12.94 4.09
CA LYS A 39 5.95 -11.81 3.19
C LYS A 39 5.48 -10.57 3.97
N THR A 40 4.49 -10.73 4.83
CA THR A 40 3.97 -9.66 5.70
C THR A 40 5.05 -9.18 6.67
N THR A 41 5.94 -10.05 7.13
CA THR A 41 7.06 -9.68 7.98
C THR A 41 8.00 -8.71 7.28
N ILE A 42 8.32 -8.94 6.00
CA ILE A 42 9.15 -8.02 5.20
C ILE A 42 8.48 -6.64 5.10
N THR A 43 7.19 -6.58 4.80
CA THR A 43 6.46 -5.30 4.72
C THR A 43 6.40 -4.58 6.07
N ASN A 44 6.20 -5.31 7.17
CA ASN A 44 6.25 -4.76 8.53
C ASN A 44 7.61 -4.16 8.87
N LEU A 45 8.70 -4.80 8.44
CA LEU A 45 10.07 -4.30 8.66
C LEU A 45 10.38 -3.08 7.80
N ILE A 46 9.88 -3.01 6.55
CA ILE A 46 10.02 -1.81 5.71
C ILE A 46 9.33 -0.61 6.37
N ASN A 47 8.14 -0.81 6.94
CA ASN A 47 7.39 0.23 7.66
C ASN A 47 7.95 0.52 9.06
N ARG A 48 8.95 -0.26 9.49
CA ARG A 48 9.54 -0.17 10.82
C ARG A 48 8.49 -0.25 11.93
N PHE A 49 7.55 -1.19 11.80
CA PHE A 49 6.65 -1.56 12.90
C PHE A 49 7.40 -2.38 13.96
N TYR A 50 8.49 -3.03 13.55
CA TYR A 50 9.41 -3.77 14.42
C TYR A 50 10.84 -3.40 14.06
N ASP A 51 11.74 -3.48 15.03
CA ASP A 51 13.18 -3.34 14.83
C ASP A 51 13.81 -4.74 14.64
N ILE A 52 14.81 -4.86 13.78
CA ILE A 52 15.49 -6.14 13.47
C ILE A 52 16.49 -6.51 14.56
N GLN A 53 16.74 -7.82 14.74
CA GLN A 53 17.73 -8.31 15.68
C GLN A 53 19.14 -8.25 15.08
N ASP A 54 19.32 -8.61 13.80
CA ASP A 54 20.60 -8.55 13.12
C ASP A 54 20.46 -8.10 11.66
N GLY A 55 21.57 -7.66 11.06
CA GLY A 55 21.62 -7.13 9.71
C GLY A 55 21.33 -5.63 9.60
N LYS A 56 20.99 -5.18 8.39
CA LYS A 56 20.69 -3.77 8.11
C LYS A 56 19.58 -3.64 7.09
N ILE A 57 18.67 -2.70 7.32
CA ILE A 57 17.70 -2.26 6.31
C ILE A 57 18.03 -0.81 5.94
N ARG A 58 18.17 -0.54 4.64
CA ARG A 58 18.43 0.81 4.12
C ARG A 58 17.32 1.25 3.18
N TYR A 59 16.89 2.48 3.35
CA TYR A 59 16.01 3.21 2.47
C TYR A 59 16.80 4.37 1.86
N ASP A 60 16.89 4.41 0.54
CA ASP A 60 17.73 5.38 -0.20
C ASP A 60 19.19 5.48 0.32
N GLY A 61 19.79 4.33 0.61
CA GLY A 61 21.14 4.25 1.15
C GLY A 61 21.27 4.56 2.64
N ILE A 62 20.24 5.11 3.27
CA ILE A 62 20.22 5.47 4.70
C ILE A 62 19.68 4.30 5.51
N ASN A 63 20.36 3.91 6.59
CA ASN A 63 19.83 2.92 7.53
C ASN A 63 18.51 3.45 8.12
N ILE A 64 17.43 2.66 8.02
CA ILE A 64 16.09 3.06 8.47
C ILE A 64 16.04 3.45 9.95
N ASN A 65 16.95 2.91 10.77
CA ASN A 65 17.06 3.27 12.19
C ASN A 65 17.53 4.72 12.42
N LYS A 66 18.14 5.35 11.40
CA LYS A 66 18.56 6.76 11.42
C LYS A 66 17.50 7.72 10.89
N ILE A 67 16.42 7.19 10.34
CA ILE A 67 15.29 7.99 9.83
C ILE A 67 14.23 8.05 10.93
N LYS A 68 13.63 9.22 11.16
CA LYS A 68 12.47 9.31 12.06
C LYS A 68 11.34 8.44 11.53
N LYS A 69 10.65 7.71 12.43
CA LYS A 69 9.58 6.77 12.04
C LYS A 69 8.47 7.45 11.23
N ASP A 70 8.10 8.66 11.61
CA ASP A 70 7.06 9.41 10.93
C ASP A 70 7.49 9.82 9.51
N ASP A 71 8.73 10.30 9.34
CA ASP A 71 9.27 10.68 8.03
C ASP A 71 9.38 9.46 7.11
N LEU A 72 9.84 8.31 7.64
CA LEU A 72 9.89 7.06 6.89
C LEU A 72 8.49 6.66 6.42
N ARG A 73 7.50 6.65 7.32
CA ARG A 73 6.13 6.23 7.02
C ARG A 73 5.41 7.17 6.08
N HIS A 74 5.66 8.47 6.13
CA HIS A 74 5.14 9.43 5.17
C HIS A 74 5.68 9.22 3.74
N SER A 75 6.90 8.66 3.62
CA SER A 75 7.48 8.31 2.31
C SER A 75 6.96 6.98 1.76
N LEU A 76 6.23 6.21 2.55
CA LEU A 76 5.70 4.91 2.19
C LEU A 76 4.18 4.98 2.06
N GLY A 77 3.65 4.64 0.88
CA GLY A 77 2.24 4.37 0.71
C GLY A 77 1.96 2.91 0.96
N MET A 78 1.04 2.59 1.86
CA MET A 78 0.65 1.21 2.15
C MET A 78 -0.84 1.02 1.93
N VAL A 79 -1.20 0.01 1.15
CA VAL A 79 -2.57 -0.46 0.97
C VAL A 79 -2.69 -1.83 1.62
N LEU A 80 -3.48 -1.91 2.67
CA LEU A 80 -3.77 -3.15 3.38
C LEU A 80 -4.85 -3.95 2.64
N GLN A 81 -4.95 -5.23 2.95
CA GLN A 81 -6.02 -6.10 2.46
C GLN A 81 -7.41 -5.60 2.86
N ASP A 82 -7.53 -5.08 4.08
CA ASP A 82 -8.79 -4.50 4.57
C ASP A 82 -9.03 -3.13 3.95
N THR A 83 -10.12 -3.03 3.22
CA THR A 83 -10.53 -1.80 2.54
C THR A 83 -11.47 -1.00 3.43
N HIS A 84 -10.99 0.09 3.99
CA HIS A 84 -11.82 1.02 4.76
C HIS A 84 -12.32 2.16 3.89
N LEU A 85 -13.60 2.11 3.58
CA LEU A 85 -14.34 3.21 2.96
C LEU A 85 -15.30 3.79 4.00
N PHE A 86 -15.60 5.07 3.89
CA PHE A 86 -16.58 5.74 4.74
C PHE A 86 -17.78 6.22 3.92
N THR A 87 -18.89 6.44 4.60
CA THR A 87 -20.09 6.98 3.96
C THR A 87 -19.82 8.36 3.37
N GLY A 88 -20.02 8.51 2.07
CA GLY A 88 -19.75 9.70 1.31
C GLY A 88 -19.65 9.40 -0.17
N THR A 89 -19.31 10.39 -0.98
CA THR A 89 -19.12 10.16 -2.41
C THR A 89 -17.83 9.39 -2.70
N VAL A 90 -17.74 8.81 -3.89
CA VAL A 90 -16.48 8.24 -4.40
C VAL A 90 -15.37 9.30 -4.37
N MET A 91 -15.68 10.53 -4.81
CA MET A 91 -14.76 11.66 -4.79
C MET A 91 -14.26 11.98 -3.38
N ASP A 92 -15.13 12.01 -2.38
CA ASP A 92 -14.77 12.27 -0.98
C ASP A 92 -13.83 11.18 -0.45
N ASN A 93 -14.14 9.93 -0.75
CA ASN A 93 -13.30 8.80 -0.37
C ASN A 93 -11.90 8.85 -0.98
N ILE A 94 -11.77 9.29 -2.23
CA ILE A 94 -10.46 9.48 -2.89
C ILE A 94 -9.73 10.67 -2.25
N ARG A 95 -10.40 11.82 -2.11
CA ARG A 95 -9.83 13.06 -1.58
C ARG A 95 -9.37 12.94 -0.13
N TYR A 96 -9.88 11.96 0.61
CA TYR A 96 -9.41 11.70 1.96
C TYR A 96 -7.89 11.41 2.04
N GLY A 97 -7.27 10.95 0.94
CA GLY A 97 -5.82 10.80 0.85
C GLY A 97 -5.06 12.12 0.92
N ARG A 98 -5.66 13.20 0.37
CA ARG A 98 -5.14 14.58 0.43
C ARG A 98 -6.30 15.57 0.32
N LEU A 99 -6.68 16.15 1.44
CA LEU A 99 -7.92 16.94 1.57
C LEU A 99 -7.96 18.21 0.70
N ASP A 100 -6.81 18.76 0.35
CA ASP A 100 -6.66 19.95 -0.51
C ASP A 100 -6.52 19.62 -2.01
N ALA A 101 -6.64 18.34 -2.38
CA ALA A 101 -6.56 17.93 -3.78
C ALA A 101 -7.76 18.43 -4.59
N THR A 102 -7.49 18.88 -5.81
CA THR A 102 -8.55 19.25 -6.77
C THR A 102 -9.23 18.02 -7.34
N ASP A 103 -10.39 18.20 -7.97
CA ASP A 103 -11.12 17.11 -8.64
C ASP A 103 -10.26 16.50 -9.75
N GLU A 104 -9.53 17.32 -10.50
CA GLU A 104 -8.65 16.88 -11.58
C GLU A 104 -7.51 16.01 -11.05
N GLU A 105 -6.93 16.35 -9.90
CA GLU A 105 -5.89 15.56 -9.25
C GLU A 105 -6.43 14.22 -8.75
N CYS A 106 -7.63 14.20 -8.18
CA CYS A 106 -8.32 12.97 -7.77
C CYS A 106 -8.60 12.06 -8.97
N ILE A 107 -9.08 12.63 -10.08
CA ILE A 107 -9.35 11.89 -11.31
C ILE A 107 -8.04 11.35 -11.91
N ALA A 108 -6.97 12.14 -11.92
CA ALA A 108 -5.66 11.70 -12.39
C ALA A 108 -5.13 10.50 -11.56
N ALA A 109 -5.26 10.56 -10.24
CA ALA A 109 -4.91 9.44 -9.35
C ALA A 109 -5.75 8.19 -9.66
N ALA A 110 -7.05 8.35 -9.91
CA ALA A 110 -7.94 7.25 -10.27
C ALA A 110 -7.58 6.61 -11.62
N LYS A 111 -7.10 7.40 -12.58
CA LYS A 111 -6.58 6.88 -13.86
C LYS A 111 -5.31 6.08 -13.65
N LEU A 112 -4.37 6.56 -12.84
CA LEU A 112 -3.13 5.85 -12.51
C LEU A 112 -3.40 4.52 -11.80
N ALA A 113 -4.40 4.48 -10.92
CA ALA A 113 -4.82 3.28 -10.20
C ALA A 113 -5.74 2.35 -11.01
N ASN A 114 -6.05 2.66 -12.26
CA ASN A 114 -7.03 1.95 -13.11
C ASN A 114 -8.47 1.93 -12.53
N ALA A 115 -8.80 2.86 -11.65
CA ALA A 115 -10.13 2.97 -11.04
C ALA A 115 -11.13 3.78 -11.88
N HIS A 116 -10.63 4.69 -12.72
CA HIS A 116 -11.45 5.64 -13.48
C HIS A 116 -12.52 4.95 -14.33
N SER A 117 -12.19 3.84 -14.97
CA SER A 117 -13.09 3.13 -15.87
C SER A 117 -14.33 2.60 -15.19
N PHE A 118 -14.22 2.02 -13.99
CA PHE A 118 -15.39 1.53 -13.27
C PHE A 118 -16.16 2.68 -12.62
N ILE A 119 -15.47 3.71 -12.09
CA ILE A 119 -16.11 4.87 -11.47
C ILE A 119 -17.07 5.56 -12.46
N LYS A 120 -16.63 5.75 -13.71
CA LYS A 120 -17.48 6.34 -14.76
C LYS A 120 -18.73 5.52 -15.09
N ARG A 121 -18.74 4.22 -14.80
CA ARG A 121 -19.91 3.34 -15.02
C ARG A 121 -20.87 3.34 -13.83
N LEU A 122 -20.51 3.93 -12.70
CA LEU A 122 -21.41 4.09 -11.57
C LEU A 122 -22.54 5.10 -11.93
N PRO A 123 -23.72 4.98 -11.31
CA PRO A 123 -24.89 5.80 -11.66
C PRO A 123 -24.64 7.31 -11.66
N MET A 124 -23.84 7.81 -10.71
CA MET A 124 -23.45 9.22 -10.58
C MET A 124 -21.94 9.42 -10.74
N GLY A 125 -21.21 8.45 -11.32
CA GLY A 125 -19.77 8.55 -11.48
C GLY A 125 -19.06 8.81 -10.15
N TYR A 126 -18.23 9.84 -10.10
CA TYR A 126 -17.50 10.26 -8.89
C TYR A 126 -18.40 10.79 -7.76
N ASP A 127 -19.61 11.25 -8.09
CA ASP A 127 -20.61 11.73 -7.11
C ASP A 127 -21.48 10.60 -6.56
N THR A 128 -21.24 9.36 -7.00
CA THR A 128 -21.95 8.19 -6.45
C THR A 128 -21.67 8.09 -4.96
N VAL A 129 -22.73 8.06 -4.14
CA VAL A 129 -22.63 7.86 -2.71
C VAL A 129 -22.38 6.37 -2.41
N ILE A 130 -21.39 6.09 -1.61
CA ILE A 130 -21.09 4.76 -1.07
C ILE A 130 -21.23 4.77 0.44
N THR A 131 -21.62 3.64 0.99
CA THR A 131 -21.74 3.42 2.43
C THR A 131 -20.43 2.91 3.01
N GLU A 132 -20.30 2.89 4.34
CA GLU A 132 -19.11 2.44 5.05
C GLU A 132 -18.68 1.00 4.69
N ASP A 133 -19.63 0.14 4.39
CA ASP A 133 -19.40 -1.22 3.90
C ASP A 133 -19.05 -1.29 2.40
N GLY A 134 -19.02 -0.13 1.73
CA GLY A 134 -18.75 0.02 0.30
C GLY A 134 -19.95 -0.22 -0.61
N GLY A 135 -21.14 -0.46 -0.06
CA GLY A 135 -22.40 -0.59 -0.82
C GLY A 135 -22.32 -1.70 -1.87
N SER A 136 -22.66 -1.36 -3.13
CA SER A 136 -22.68 -2.28 -4.27
C SER A 136 -21.30 -2.54 -4.92
N LEU A 137 -20.22 -1.97 -4.38
CA LEU A 137 -18.89 -2.15 -4.94
C LEU A 137 -18.36 -3.56 -4.67
N SER A 138 -17.70 -4.16 -5.67
CA SER A 138 -16.96 -5.40 -5.48
C SER A 138 -15.73 -5.17 -4.59
N GLN A 139 -15.18 -6.24 -4.01
CA GLN A 139 -13.97 -6.14 -3.19
C GLN A 139 -12.79 -5.56 -4.00
N GLY A 140 -12.63 -5.95 -5.27
CA GLY A 140 -11.61 -5.38 -6.14
C GLY A 140 -11.81 -3.88 -6.41
N GLN A 141 -13.05 -3.43 -6.59
CA GLN A 141 -13.37 -2.00 -6.77
C GLN A 141 -13.06 -1.20 -5.49
N LYS A 142 -13.40 -1.73 -4.32
CA LYS A 142 -13.05 -1.12 -3.03
C LYS A 142 -11.53 -0.97 -2.88
N GLN A 143 -10.77 -2.00 -3.24
CA GLN A 143 -9.30 -1.96 -3.22
C GLN A 143 -8.76 -0.91 -4.19
N LEU A 144 -9.30 -0.81 -5.41
CA LEU A 144 -8.89 0.21 -6.37
C LEU A 144 -9.12 1.63 -5.84
N LEU A 145 -10.20 1.88 -5.09
CA LEU A 145 -10.43 3.17 -4.43
C LEU A 145 -9.39 3.44 -3.33
N CYS A 146 -9.04 2.43 -2.53
CA CYS A 146 -8.00 2.57 -1.50
C CYS A 146 -6.62 2.81 -2.13
N ILE A 147 -6.30 2.14 -3.23
CA ILE A 147 -5.08 2.39 -4.01
C ILE A 147 -5.08 3.81 -4.55
N THR A 148 -6.20 4.28 -5.12
CA THR A 148 -6.35 5.64 -5.64
C THR A 148 -6.08 6.69 -4.55
N ARG A 149 -6.62 6.47 -3.36
CA ARG A 149 -6.41 7.33 -2.19
C ARG A 149 -4.92 7.46 -1.85
N VAL A 150 -4.19 6.36 -1.87
CA VAL A 150 -2.75 6.35 -1.60
C VAL A 150 -1.98 6.98 -2.76
N MET A 151 -2.34 6.70 -4.01
CA MET A 151 -1.71 7.28 -5.20
C MET A 151 -1.86 8.81 -5.26
N LEU A 152 -2.94 9.36 -4.71
CA LEU A 152 -3.17 10.80 -4.61
C LEU A 152 -2.09 11.51 -3.76
N CYS A 153 -1.51 10.81 -2.79
CA CYS A 153 -0.39 11.31 -1.98
C CYS A 153 0.96 11.26 -2.71
N LEU A 154 1.04 10.59 -3.89
CA LEU A 154 2.26 10.38 -4.67
C LEU A 154 3.44 9.89 -3.81
N PRO A 155 3.31 8.79 -3.07
CA PRO A 155 4.37 8.31 -2.22
C PRO A 155 5.56 7.82 -3.05
N PRO A 156 6.82 8.07 -2.62
CA PRO A 156 8.01 7.55 -3.28
C PRO A 156 8.05 6.03 -3.39
N MET A 157 7.44 5.32 -2.45
CA MET A 157 7.31 3.87 -2.47
C MET A 157 5.87 3.47 -2.13
N LEU A 158 5.31 2.53 -2.88
CA LEU A 158 3.99 1.93 -2.64
C LEU A 158 4.13 0.45 -2.26
N ILE A 159 3.50 0.06 -1.17
CA ILE A 159 3.43 -1.32 -0.71
C ILE A 159 1.97 -1.79 -0.79
N LEU A 160 1.74 -2.87 -1.54
CA LEU A 160 0.44 -3.50 -1.68
C LEU A 160 0.49 -4.86 -0.96
N ASP A 161 -0.21 -4.96 0.18
CA ASP A 161 -0.30 -6.21 0.94
C ASP A 161 -1.58 -6.94 0.55
N GLU A 162 -1.43 -8.07 -0.16
CA GLU A 162 -2.50 -8.91 -0.71
C GLU A 162 -3.59 -8.18 -1.52
N ALA A 163 -3.36 -6.89 -1.86
CA ALA A 163 -4.31 -6.08 -2.62
C ALA A 163 -4.54 -6.58 -4.06
N THR A 164 -3.68 -7.48 -4.55
CA THR A 164 -3.75 -7.99 -5.92
C THR A 164 -4.56 -9.27 -6.07
N SER A 165 -4.93 -9.93 -4.97
CA SER A 165 -5.63 -11.23 -5.03
C SER A 165 -7.05 -11.14 -5.60
N SER A 166 -7.64 -9.95 -5.61
CA SER A 166 -9.00 -9.68 -6.12
C SER A 166 -9.04 -8.70 -7.29
N ILE A 167 -7.88 -8.23 -7.76
CA ILE A 167 -7.81 -7.39 -8.97
C ILE A 167 -7.72 -8.32 -10.17
N ASP A 168 -8.76 -8.32 -11.01
CA ASP A 168 -8.80 -9.10 -12.24
C ASP A 168 -7.69 -8.61 -13.20
N THR A 169 -6.72 -9.47 -13.48
CA THR A 169 -5.56 -9.15 -14.33
C THR A 169 -5.89 -9.21 -15.83
N ARG A 170 -7.14 -9.05 -16.21
CA ARG A 170 -7.52 -8.94 -17.61
C ARG A 170 -7.24 -7.52 -18.13
N THR A 171 -6.05 -7.33 -18.60
CA THR A 171 -5.67 -6.34 -19.61
C THR A 171 -5.27 -7.05 -20.89
#